data_7ea80cb0d4ba918d8ceacbbe8dcc68c4
#
_entry.id   7ea80cb0d4ba918d8ceacbbe8dcc68c4
#
_cell.length_a   1.000
_cell.length_b   1.000
_cell.length_c   1.000
_cell.angle_alpha   90.00
_cell.angle_beta   90.00
_cell.angle_gamma   90.00
#
_symmetry.space_group_name_H-M   'P 1'
#
loop_
_entity.id
_entity.type
_entity.pdbx_description
1 polymer ?
#
loop_
_entity_poly.entity_id
_entity_poly.type
_entity_poly.pdbx_seq_one_letter_code
_entity_poly.pdbx_strand_id
1 'polypeptide(L)' 'MPEELDVQAMIERFRQRAVAVRNRGLPPVEGPERRRFAEQAQRDFMDFAMLGDAEGKLEDGILTLRIDLRPRD' A
#
# COMPACT_ATOMS: atom_id res chain seq x y z
N MET A 1 -23.51 2.44 -0.47
CA MET A 1 -22.87 3.29 -1.48
C MET A 1 -23.75 3.34 -2.70
N PRO A 2 -24.23 4.48 -3.04
CA PRO A 2 -25.03 4.58 -4.25
C PRO A 2 -24.22 4.40 -5.52
N GLU A 3 -22.95 4.58 -5.43
CA GLU A 3 -22.08 4.50 -6.59
C GLU A 3 -21.13 3.33 -6.48
N GLU A 4 -20.78 2.80 -7.63
CA GLU A 4 -19.83 1.72 -7.66
C GLU A 4 -18.45 2.22 -7.27
N LEU A 5 -17.73 1.41 -6.51
CA LEU A 5 -16.35 1.68 -6.18
C LEU A 5 -15.51 1.60 -7.45
N ASP A 6 -14.71 2.64 -7.69
CA ASP A 6 -13.73 2.59 -8.77
C ASP A 6 -12.50 1.86 -8.25
N VAL A 7 -12.44 0.57 -8.56
CA VAL A 7 -11.41 -0.32 -8.02
C VAL A 7 -10.02 0.11 -8.50
N GLN A 8 -9.90 0.48 -9.78
CA GLN A 8 -8.59 0.87 -10.32
C GLN A 8 -8.09 2.17 -9.68
N ALA A 9 -8.99 3.12 -9.45
CA ALA A 9 -8.62 4.34 -8.77
C ALA A 9 -8.19 4.06 -7.33
N MET A 10 -8.85 3.15 -6.65
CA MET A 10 -8.48 2.75 -5.30
C MET A 10 -7.07 2.15 -5.28
N ILE A 11 -6.79 1.22 -6.21
CA ILE A 11 -5.47 0.59 -6.29
C ILE A 11 -4.40 1.63 -6.59
N GLU A 12 -4.70 2.59 -7.45
CA GLU A 12 -3.76 3.67 -7.75
C GLU A 12 -3.49 4.53 -6.52
N ARG A 13 -4.50 4.78 -5.69
CA ARG A 13 -4.27 5.51 -4.43
C ARG A 13 -3.31 4.77 -3.50
N PHE A 14 -3.36 3.44 -3.47
CA PHE A 14 -2.41 2.66 -2.68
C PHE A 14 -0.99 2.79 -3.21
N ARG A 15 -0.83 2.82 -4.54
CA ARG A 15 0.49 3.09 -5.13
C ARG A 15 1.02 4.44 -4.70
N GLN A 16 0.17 5.45 -4.71
CA GLN A 16 0.55 6.79 -4.29
C GLN A 16 0.91 6.84 -2.82
N ARG A 17 0.19 6.09 -1.99
CA ARG A 17 0.51 6.00 -0.56
C ARG A 17 1.86 5.35 -0.32
N ALA A 18 2.21 4.33 -1.10
CA ALA A 18 3.53 3.71 -1.01
C ALA A 18 4.63 4.73 -1.33
N VAL A 19 4.46 5.51 -2.40
CA VAL A 19 5.42 6.55 -2.77
C VAL A 19 5.51 7.59 -1.66
N ALA A 20 4.39 7.99 -1.09
CA ALA A 20 4.36 8.99 -0.02
C ALA A 20 5.13 8.51 1.21
N VAL A 21 5.00 7.22 1.56
CA VAL A 21 5.76 6.66 2.69
C VAL A 21 7.26 6.71 2.40
N ARG A 22 7.65 6.33 1.18
CA ARG A 22 9.07 6.34 0.78
C ARG A 22 9.65 7.74 0.85
N ASN A 23 8.86 8.75 0.49
CA ASN A 23 9.32 10.14 0.48
C ASN A 23 9.20 10.81 1.85
N ARG A 24 8.64 10.12 2.84
CA ARG A 24 8.49 10.64 4.19
C ARG A 24 9.85 10.65 4.87
N GLY A 25 10.23 11.80 5.42
CA GLY A 25 11.44 11.87 6.21
C GLY A 25 11.26 11.21 7.57
N LEU A 26 12.37 10.75 8.15
CA LEU A 26 12.32 10.25 9.51
C LEU A 26 12.23 11.44 10.46
N PRO A 27 11.46 11.32 11.56
CA PRO A 27 11.43 12.37 12.58
C PRO A 27 12.80 12.52 13.23
N PRO A 28 13.09 13.67 13.84
CA PRO A 28 14.39 13.92 14.47
C PRO A 28 14.50 13.21 15.81
N VAL A 29 14.49 11.89 15.78
CA VAL A 29 14.65 11.04 16.95
C VAL A 29 15.87 10.15 16.76
N GLU A 30 16.44 9.69 17.85
CA GLU A 30 17.63 8.85 17.82
C GLU A 30 17.42 7.57 18.58
N GLY A 31 18.35 6.63 18.39
CA GLY A 31 18.36 5.38 19.12
C GLY A 31 17.25 4.44 18.72
N PRO A 32 16.68 3.70 19.69
CA PRO A 32 15.67 2.69 19.38
C PRO A 32 14.41 3.26 18.72
N GLU A 33 14.05 4.50 19.03
CA GLU A 33 12.87 5.12 18.42
C GLU A 33 13.07 5.33 16.92
N ARG A 34 14.28 5.76 16.52
CA ARG A 34 14.57 5.95 15.11
C ARG A 34 14.41 4.62 14.36
N ARG A 35 14.89 3.54 14.94
CA ARG A 35 14.78 2.21 14.36
C ARG A 35 13.31 1.81 14.21
N ARG A 36 12.49 2.06 15.24
CA ARG A 36 11.07 1.74 15.16
C ARG A 36 10.37 2.51 14.06
N PHE A 37 10.65 3.79 13.90
CA PHE A 37 10.07 4.58 12.84
C PHE A 37 10.49 4.07 11.47
N ALA A 38 11.77 3.71 11.31
CA ALA A 38 12.27 3.18 10.06
C ALA A 38 11.61 1.84 9.73
N GLU A 39 11.48 0.95 10.70
CA GLU A 39 10.82 -0.33 10.50
C GLU A 39 9.35 -0.17 10.16
N GLN A 40 8.65 0.73 10.83
CA GLN A 40 7.25 0.99 10.54
C GLN A 40 7.07 1.55 9.14
N ALA A 41 7.92 2.49 8.74
CA ALA A 41 7.86 3.05 7.40
C ALA A 41 8.11 1.96 6.34
N GLN A 42 9.03 1.04 6.61
CA GLN A 42 9.30 -0.07 5.70
C GLN A 42 8.09 -0.97 5.55
N ARG A 43 7.43 -1.31 6.66
CA ARG A 43 6.21 -2.15 6.61
C ARG A 43 5.09 -1.44 5.88
N ASP A 44 4.88 -0.15 6.19
CA ASP A 44 3.84 0.63 5.52
C ASP A 44 4.07 0.68 4.02
N PHE A 45 5.31 0.94 3.62
CA PHE A 45 5.65 0.96 2.21
C PHE A 45 5.34 -0.38 1.54
N MET A 46 5.76 -1.48 2.14
CA MET A 46 5.54 -2.81 1.59
C MET A 46 4.06 -3.14 1.49
N ASP A 47 3.29 -2.81 2.53
CA ASP A 47 1.86 -3.08 2.53
C ASP A 47 1.13 -2.30 1.44
N PHE A 48 1.43 -1.01 1.32
CA PHE A 48 0.78 -0.20 0.30
C PHE A 48 1.23 -0.59 -1.11
N ALA A 49 2.52 -0.90 -1.28
CA ALA A 49 3.02 -1.33 -2.58
C ALA A 49 2.37 -2.65 -3.02
N MET A 50 2.19 -3.57 -2.09
CA MET A 50 1.54 -4.84 -2.36
C MET A 50 0.10 -4.61 -2.82
N LEU A 51 -0.64 -3.77 -2.12
CA LEU A 51 -2.01 -3.45 -2.51
C LEU A 51 -2.05 -2.71 -3.84
N GLY A 52 -1.04 -1.90 -4.13
CA GLY A 52 -0.92 -1.20 -5.39
C GLY A 52 -0.65 -2.12 -6.58
N ASP A 53 -0.18 -3.34 -6.33
CA ASP A 53 0.06 -4.34 -7.37
C ASP A 53 -1.11 -5.29 -7.57
N ALA A 54 -2.20 -5.10 -6.84
CA ALA A 54 -3.33 -6.00 -6.89
C ALA A 54 -4.08 -5.92 -8.22
N GLU A 55 -4.66 -7.03 -8.62
CA GLU A 55 -5.71 -7.06 -9.61
C GLU A 55 -7.03 -7.04 -8.87
N GLY A 56 -7.85 -6.05 -9.15
CA GLY A 56 -9.10 -5.86 -8.43
C GLY A 56 -10.30 -6.23 -9.29
N LYS A 57 -11.30 -6.79 -8.64
CA LYS A 57 -12.52 -7.20 -9.28
C LYS A 57 -13.69 -6.95 -8.35
N LEU A 58 -14.70 -6.27 -8.85
CA LEU A 58 -15.92 -6.02 -8.09
C LEU A 58 -17.08 -6.67 -8.81
N GLU A 59 -17.69 -7.66 -8.18
CA GLU A 59 -18.86 -8.36 -8.71
C GLU A 59 -19.86 -8.61 -7.60
N ASP A 60 -21.11 -8.31 -7.87
CA ASP A 60 -22.22 -8.59 -6.94
C ASP A 60 -21.95 -8.04 -5.54
N GLY A 61 -21.32 -6.86 -5.48
CA GLY A 61 -20.99 -6.22 -4.22
C GLY A 61 -19.81 -6.82 -3.48
N ILE A 62 -19.07 -7.74 -4.13
CA ILE A 62 -17.90 -8.38 -3.52
C ILE A 62 -16.65 -7.88 -4.22
N LEU A 63 -15.77 -7.28 -3.44
CA LEU A 63 -14.45 -6.84 -3.93
C LEU A 63 -13.44 -7.95 -3.69
N THR A 64 -12.76 -8.35 -4.77
CA THR A 64 -11.69 -9.34 -4.70
C THR A 64 -10.40 -8.69 -5.15
N LEU A 65 -9.37 -8.81 -4.34
CA LEU A 65 -8.02 -8.36 -4.69
C LEU A 65 -7.12 -9.58 -4.80
N ARG A 66 -6.46 -9.69 -5.94
CA ARG A 66 -5.54 -10.79 -6.19
C ARG A 66 -4.14 -10.22 -6.29
N ILE A 67 -3.23 -10.75 -5.48
CA ILE A 67 -1.86 -10.27 -5.41
C ILE A 67 -0.93 -11.48 -5.60
N ASP A 68 -0.13 -11.43 -6.64
CA ASP A 68 0.81 -12.50 -6.94
C ASP A 68 2.14 -12.16 -6.27
N LEU A 69 2.49 -12.93 -5.25
CA LEU A 69 3.70 -12.69 -4.47
C LEU A 69 4.89 -13.54 -4.93
N ARG A 70 4.73 -14.26 -6.05
CA ARG A 70 5.83 -15.05 -6.58
C ARG A 70 6.91 -14.13 -7.14
N PRO A 71 8.20 -14.51 -7.02
CA PRO A 71 9.26 -13.70 -7.60
C PRO A 71 9.07 -13.56 -9.11
N ARG A 72 9.35 -12.37 -9.61
CA ARG A 72 9.34 -12.11 -11.05
C ARG A 72 10.78 -12.17 -11.55
N ASP A 73 10.94 -12.86 -12.66
CA ASP A 73 12.26 -12.97 -13.29
C ASP A 73 12.53 -11.81 -14.22
#